data_344afc5c7f0a4580eb0a6b1eb4de5f73
#
_entry.id   344afc5c7f0a4580eb0a6b1eb4de5f73
#
_cell.length_a   1.000
_cell.length_b   1.000
_cell.length_c   1.000
_cell.angle_alpha   90.00
_cell.angle_beta   90.00
_cell.angle_gamma   90.00
#
_symmetry.space_group_name_H-M   'P 1'
#
loop_
_entity.id
_entity.type
_entity.pdbx_description
1 polymer ?
#
loop_
_entity_poly.entity_id
_entity_poly.type
_entity_poly.pdbx_seq_one_letter_code
_entity_poly.pdbx_strand_id
1 'polypeptide(L)' 'DKDYKIDEIIDKYLKHITDVKPITARQCIKLLPIVAKHKPELKNDILSALNKASISIYDDSMQPLVYRDIQKSLKEIYKL' A
#
# COMPACT_ATOMS: atom_id res chain seq x y z
N ASP A 1 19.23 0.59 15.72
CA ASP A 1 18.82 1.91 15.32
C ASP A 1 17.34 1.93 14.98
N LYS A 2 16.63 2.95 15.46
CA LYS A 2 15.18 3.05 15.28
C LYS A 2 14.78 3.15 13.81
N ASP A 3 15.53 3.90 13.02
CA ASP A 3 15.24 4.08 11.61
C ASP A 3 15.38 2.78 10.84
N TYR A 4 16.36 1.99 11.22
CA TYR A 4 16.58 0.69 10.60
C TYR A 4 15.41 -0.26 10.84
N LYS A 5 14.90 -0.28 12.08
CA LYS A 5 13.76 -1.13 12.43
C LYS A 5 12.49 -0.69 11.71
N ILE A 6 12.29 0.61 11.52
CA ILE A 6 11.13 1.13 10.81
C ILE A 6 11.16 0.68 9.35
N ASP A 7 12.33 0.71 8.73
CA ASP A 7 12.48 0.26 7.34
C ASP A 7 12.13 -1.22 7.19
N GLU A 8 12.55 -2.07 8.14
CA GLU A 8 12.20 -3.48 8.11
C GLU A 8 10.70 -3.70 8.26
N ILE A 9 10.07 -2.96 9.16
CA ILE A 9 8.63 -3.07 9.40
C ILE A 9 7.85 -2.63 8.16
N ILE A 10 8.26 -1.53 7.54
CA ILE A 10 7.56 -1.02 6.36
C ILE A 10 7.69 -1.97 5.16
N ASP A 11 8.84 -2.61 5.00
CA ASP A 11 9.02 -3.60 3.93
C ASP A 11 8.04 -4.76 4.09
N LYS A 12 7.89 -5.27 5.31
CA LYS A 12 6.94 -6.34 5.60
C LYS A 12 5.51 -5.87 5.37
N TYR A 13 5.20 -4.64 5.76
CA TYR A 13 3.88 -4.07 5.60
C TYR A 13 3.52 -3.91 4.13
N LEU A 14 4.46 -3.42 3.32
CA LEU A 14 4.22 -3.22 1.90
C LEU A 14 3.99 -4.52 1.13
N LYS A 15 4.50 -5.64 1.64
CA LYS A 15 4.24 -6.94 1.03
C LYS A 15 2.77 -7.34 1.13
N HIS A 16 2.05 -6.82 2.12
CA HIS A 16 0.63 -7.13 2.29
C HIS A 16 -0.26 -6.45 1.24
N ILE A 17 0.27 -5.51 0.47
CA ILE A 17 -0.47 -4.86 -0.61
C ILE A 17 -0.94 -5.90 -1.63
N THR A 18 -0.14 -6.95 -1.83
CA THR A 18 -0.46 -8.05 -2.74
C THR A 18 -0.67 -9.36 -1.97
N ASP A 19 -1.24 -9.26 -0.76
CA ASP A 19 -1.58 -10.43 0.03
C ASP A 19 -2.62 -11.28 -0.72
N VAL A 20 -2.52 -12.60 -0.55
CA VAL A 20 -3.46 -13.54 -1.17
C VAL A 20 -4.90 -13.24 -0.73
N LYS A 21 -5.08 -12.75 0.49
CA LYS A 21 -6.40 -12.38 1.01
C LYS A 21 -6.71 -10.94 0.63
N PRO A 22 -7.71 -10.70 -0.23
CA PRO A 22 -8.00 -9.34 -0.68
C PRO A 22 -8.42 -8.40 0.44
N ILE A 23 -9.09 -8.92 1.49
CA ILE A 23 -9.50 -8.09 2.62
C ILE A 23 -8.28 -7.50 3.32
N THR A 24 -7.25 -8.32 3.57
CA THR A 24 -6.01 -7.86 4.20
C THR A 24 -5.31 -6.84 3.32
N ALA A 25 -5.22 -7.10 2.02
CA ALA A 25 -4.60 -6.18 1.07
C ALA A 25 -5.31 -4.84 1.04
N ARG A 26 -6.64 -4.85 1.00
CA ARG A 26 -7.43 -3.62 0.98
C ARG A 26 -7.24 -2.79 2.24
N GLN A 27 -7.21 -3.43 3.41
CA GLN A 27 -6.95 -2.73 4.67
C GLN A 27 -5.58 -2.08 4.67
N CYS A 28 -4.56 -2.80 4.22
CA CYS A 28 -3.21 -2.27 4.11
C CYS A 28 -3.18 -1.04 3.21
N ILE A 29 -3.77 -1.15 2.02
CA ILE A 29 -3.78 -0.06 1.04
C ILE A 29 -4.45 1.18 1.61
N LYS A 30 -5.55 1.01 2.33
CA LYS A 30 -6.29 2.14 2.91
C LYS A 30 -5.50 2.88 3.99
N LEU A 31 -4.58 2.20 4.66
CA LEU A 31 -3.79 2.80 5.73
C LEU A 31 -2.52 3.50 5.21
N LEU A 32 -2.11 3.20 3.99
CA LEU A 32 -0.87 3.76 3.44
C LEU A 32 -0.84 5.29 3.36
N PRO A 33 -1.94 5.99 3.01
CA PRO A 33 -1.92 7.45 3.03
C PRO A 33 -1.63 8.02 4.42
N ILE A 34 -2.14 7.37 5.46
CA ILE A 34 -1.88 7.79 6.85
C ILE A 34 -0.41 7.60 7.18
N VAL A 35 0.17 6.48 6.79
CA VAL A 35 1.59 6.21 6.99
C VAL A 35 2.45 7.24 6.27
N ALA A 36 2.11 7.56 5.01
CA ALA A 36 2.84 8.54 4.22
C ALA A 36 2.76 9.94 4.85
N LYS A 37 1.63 10.28 5.47
CA LYS A 37 1.47 11.57 6.13
C LYS A 37 2.38 11.69 7.34
N HIS A 38 2.50 10.63 8.13
CA HIS A 38 3.33 10.63 9.34
C HIS A 38 4.81 10.39 9.05
N LYS A 39 5.12 9.72 7.95
CA LYS A 39 6.50 9.41 7.56
C LYS A 39 6.73 9.79 6.10
N PRO A 40 6.88 11.11 5.84
CA PRO A 40 7.04 11.58 4.45
C PRO A 40 8.22 10.97 3.71
N GLU A 41 9.27 10.58 4.43
CA GLU A 41 10.45 9.96 3.83
C GLU A 41 10.14 8.60 3.21
N LEU A 42 9.03 7.97 3.60
CA LEU A 42 8.60 6.68 3.05
C LEU A 42 7.65 6.83 1.87
N LYS A 43 7.26 8.05 1.54
CA LYS A 43 6.27 8.33 0.51
C LYS A 43 6.65 7.69 -0.84
N ASN A 44 7.91 7.86 -1.26
CA ASN A 44 8.36 7.32 -2.54
C ASN A 44 8.31 5.79 -2.56
N ASP A 45 8.69 5.15 -1.45
CA ASP A 45 8.64 3.69 -1.35
C ASP A 45 7.21 3.18 -1.41
N ILE A 46 6.29 3.88 -0.73
CA ILE A 46 4.88 3.53 -0.73
C ILE A 46 4.28 3.69 -2.13
N LEU A 47 4.57 4.80 -2.80
CA LEU A 47 4.09 5.04 -4.16
C LEU A 47 4.62 3.98 -5.13
N SER A 48 5.88 3.63 -5.01
CA SER A 48 6.48 2.60 -5.85
C SER A 48 5.79 1.25 -5.64
N ALA A 49 5.55 0.87 -4.38
CA ALA A 49 4.89 -0.38 -4.06
C ALA A 49 3.45 -0.43 -4.61
N LEU A 50 2.70 0.66 -4.48
CA LEU A 50 1.34 0.73 -5.00
C LEU A 50 1.31 0.65 -6.53
N ASN A 51 2.26 1.28 -7.21
CA ASN A 51 2.34 1.24 -8.66
C ASN A 51 2.74 -0.13 -9.19
N LYS A 52 3.49 -0.89 -8.40
CA LYS A 52 3.93 -2.24 -8.78
C LYS A 52 2.94 -3.33 -8.37
N ALA A 53 1.94 -2.98 -7.55
CA ALA A 53 0.99 -3.96 -7.05
C ALA A 53 0.22 -4.61 -8.20
N SER A 54 0.15 -5.95 -8.19
CA SER A 54 -0.59 -6.72 -9.17
C SER A 54 -1.90 -7.20 -8.55
N ILE A 55 -3.00 -6.93 -9.23
CA ILE A 55 -4.32 -7.37 -8.77
C ILE A 55 -4.78 -8.66 -9.47
N SER A 56 -3.97 -9.18 -10.40
CA SER A 56 -4.33 -10.35 -11.18
C SER A 56 -4.44 -11.63 -10.34
N ILE A 57 -3.89 -11.63 -9.12
CA ILE A 57 -3.97 -12.76 -8.22
C ILE A 57 -5.34 -12.89 -7.56
N TYR A 58 -6.18 -11.86 -7.67
CA TYR A 58 -7.51 -11.85 -7.06
C TYR A 58 -8.59 -12.24 -8.05
N ASP A 59 -9.74 -12.70 -7.53
CA ASP A 59 -10.90 -13.01 -8.37
C ASP A 59 -11.35 -11.77 -9.13
N ASP A 60 -11.95 -12.00 -10.31
CA ASP A 60 -12.42 -10.90 -11.16
C ASP A 60 -13.36 -9.94 -10.42
N SER A 61 -14.17 -10.47 -9.49
CA SER A 61 -15.09 -9.65 -8.71
C SER A 61 -14.37 -8.74 -7.72
N MET A 62 -13.16 -9.11 -7.27
CA MET A 62 -12.40 -8.35 -6.30
C MET A 62 -11.41 -7.37 -6.96
N GLN A 63 -10.98 -7.67 -8.18
CA GLN A 63 -9.99 -6.84 -8.86
C GLN A 63 -10.38 -5.37 -8.96
N PRO A 64 -11.63 -5.02 -9.38
CA PRO A 64 -12.02 -3.61 -9.45
C PRO A 64 -12.00 -2.91 -8.10
N LEU A 65 -12.35 -3.64 -7.03
CA LEU A 65 -12.37 -3.08 -5.68
C LEU A 65 -10.96 -2.76 -5.19
N VAL A 66 -10.04 -3.70 -5.37
CA VAL A 66 -8.64 -3.50 -4.98
C VAL A 66 -8.01 -2.40 -5.82
N TYR A 67 -8.27 -2.40 -7.11
CA TYR A 67 -7.77 -1.35 -8.02
C TYR A 67 -8.24 0.03 -7.58
N ARG A 68 -9.51 0.15 -7.24
CA ARG A 68 -10.08 1.42 -6.76
C ARG A 68 -9.39 1.88 -5.48
N ASP A 69 -9.16 0.97 -4.55
CA ASP A 69 -8.48 1.29 -3.30
C ASP A 69 -7.07 1.79 -3.55
N ILE A 70 -6.34 1.14 -4.47
CA ILE A 70 -4.99 1.57 -4.86
C ILE A 70 -5.02 2.97 -5.45
N GLN A 71 -5.93 3.23 -6.40
CA GLN A 71 -6.03 4.53 -7.05
C GLN A 71 -6.40 5.63 -6.05
N LYS A 72 -7.31 5.34 -5.14
CA LYS A 72 -7.70 6.29 -4.10
C LYS A 72 -6.53 6.61 -3.18
N SER A 73 -5.78 5.61 -2.76
CA SER A 73 -4.60 5.81 -1.91
C SER A 73 -3.53 6.63 -2.62
N LEU A 74 -3.25 6.32 -3.88
CA LEU A 74 -2.30 7.09 -4.68
C LEU A 74 -2.71 8.56 -4.76
N LYS A 75 -3.99 8.81 -5.02
CA LYS A 75 -4.50 10.17 -5.13
C LYS A 75 -4.33 10.93 -3.81
N GLU A 76 -4.63 10.29 -2.70
CA GLU A 76 -4.48 10.92 -1.39
C GLU A 76 -3.02 11.20 -1.05
N ILE A 77 -2.12 10.28 -1.39
CA ILE A 77 -0.69 10.45 -1.14
C ILE A 77 -0.14 11.59 -1.99
N TYR A 78 -0.56 11.70 -3.25
CA TYR A 78 -0.10 12.78 -4.12
C TYR A 78 -0.53 14.17 -3.64
N LYS A 79 -1.59 14.24 -2.85
CA LYS A 79 -2.05 15.51 -2.26
C LYS A 79 -1.20 15.95 -1.06
N LEU A 80 -0.42 15.05 -0.51
CA LEU A 80 0.45 15.38 0.61
C LEU A 80 1.64 16.19 0.14
#